data_1ef1f684f7a8bf926d249a51c5564b19
#
_entry.id   1ef1f684f7a8bf926d249a51c5564b19
#
_cell.length_a   1.000
_cell.length_b   1.000
_cell.length_c   1.000
_cell.angle_alpha   90.00
_cell.angle_beta   90.00
_cell.angle_gamma   90.00
#
_symmetry.space_group_name_H-M   'P 1'
#
loop_
_entity.id
_entity.type
_entity.pdbx_description
1 polymer ?
#
loop_
_entity_poly.entity_id
_entity_poly.type
_entity_poly.pdbx_seq_one_letter_code
_entity_poly.pdbx_strand_id
1 'polypeptide(L)'
;MKQYLVIGLGRFGTSVAQTLYESNEEVLALDIDEELVQEAINSNIVDNAVVMDATDVKSLKELGVSNYDIAFVCTGDIEPSIMITLNLKELGIEKINSKGCK
;
A
#
# COMPACT_ATOMS: atom_id res chain seq x y z
N MET A 1 -17.38 6.55 0.10
CA MET A 1 -16.46 5.40 0.05
C MET A 1 -15.03 5.89 0.17
N LYS A 2 -14.29 5.30 1.08
CA LYS A 2 -12.90 5.69 1.28
C LYS A 2 -11.98 4.93 0.37
N GLN A 3 -10.87 5.57 0.03
CA GLN A 3 -9.84 4.96 -0.80
C GLN A 3 -8.63 4.64 0.06
N TYR A 4 -8.22 3.40 0.02
CA TYR A 4 -7.14 2.89 0.85
C TYR A 4 -5.94 2.51 0.01
N LEU A 5 -4.76 2.78 0.55
CA LEU A 5 -3.50 2.40 -0.08
C LEU A 5 -2.81 1.41 0.84
N VAL A 6 -2.43 0.26 0.32
CA VAL A 6 -1.70 -0.75 1.09
C VAL A 6 -0.35 -0.93 0.44
N ILE A 7 0.71 -0.63 1.16
CA ILE A 7 2.07 -0.72 0.64
C ILE A 7 2.79 -1.88 1.32
N GLY A 8 3.10 -2.89 0.54
CA GLY A 8 3.69 -4.12 1.03
C GLY A 8 2.67 -5.24 1.02
N LEU A 9 2.96 -6.31 0.26
CA LEU A 9 2.05 -7.44 0.10
C LEU A 9 2.64 -8.72 0.70
N GLY A 10 3.33 -8.56 1.81
CA GLY A 10 3.72 -9.71 2.61
C GLY A 10 2.50 -10.25 3.35
N ARG A 11 2.73 -11.02 4.38
CA ARG A 11 1.64 -11.67 5.11
C ARG A 11 0.62 -10.68 5.66
N PHE A 12 1.11 -9.66 6.34
CA PHE A 12 0.21 -8.71 6.99
C PHE A 12 -0.47 -7.80 5.98
N GLY A 13 0.30 -7.27 5.03
CA GLY A 13 -0.26 -6.38 4.00
C GLY A 13 -1.33 -7.07 3.18
N THR A 14 -1.10 -8.34 2.83
CA THR A 14 -2.08 -9.13 2.11
C THR A 14 -3.38 -9.27 2.91
N SER A 15 -3.27 -9.53 4.22
CA SER A 15 -4.45 -9.64 5.08
C SER A 15 -5.21 -8.33 5.16
N VAL A 16 -4.50 -7.22 5.29
CA VAL A 16 -5.14 -5.91 5.35
C VAL A 16 -5.87 -5.61 4.04
N ALA A 17 -5.18 -5.84 2.92
CA ALA A 17 -5.75 -5.56 1.61
C ALA A 17 -6.99 -6.41 1.36
N GLN A 18 -6.92 -7.69 1.68
CA GLN A 18 -8.04 -8.59 1.48
C GLN A 18 -9.25 -8.21 2.34
N THR A 19 -9.00 -7.88 3.60
CA THR A 19 -10.07 -7.47 4.50
C THR A 19 -10.79 -6.23 4.00
N LEU A 20 -10.03 -5.24 3.54
CA LEU A 20 -10.61 -4.01 3.00
C LEU A 20 -11.38 -4.28 1.71
N TYR A 21 -10.82 -5.08 0.84
CA TYR A 21 -11.46 -5.42 -0.41
C TYR A 21 -12.79 -6.15 -0.18
N GLU A 22 -12.79 -7.10 0.75
CA GLU A 22 -14.00 -7.86 1.07
C GLU A 22 -15.05 -7.00 1.75
N SER A 23 -14.65 -5.87 2.31
CA SER A 23 -15.58 -4.91 2.93
C SER A 23 -16.08 -3.88 1.94
N ASN A 24 -15.84 -4.09 0.66
CA ASN A 24 -16.27 -3.22 -0.44
C ASN A 24 -15.63 -1.84 -0.42
N GLU A 25 -14.45 -1.72 0.17
CA GLU A 25 -13.69 -0.48 0.12
C GLU A 25 -12.82 -0.47 -1.14
N GLU A 26 -12.45 0.70 -1.60
CA GLU A 26 -11.51 0.82 -2.72
C GLU A 26 -10.09 0.68 -2.18
N VAL A 27 -9.35 -0.27 -2.73
CA VAL A 27 -8.00 -0.59 -2.27
C VAL A 27 -7.05 -0.64 -3.46
N LEU A 28 -5.93 0.06 -3.32
CA LEU A 28 -4.81 -0.10 -4.24
C LEU A 28 -3.64 -0.65 -3.44
N ALA A 29 -3.07 -1.76 -3.90
CA ALA A 29 -1.94 -2.38 -3.24
C ALA A 29 -0.67 -2.16 -4.05
N LEU A 30 0.43 -1.91 -3.37
CA LEU A 30 1.73 -1.69 -4.00
C LEU A 30 2.75 -2.64 -3.41
N ASP A 31 3.63 -3.17 -4.24
CA ASP A 31 4.80 -3.90 -3.78
C ASP A 31 5.88 -3.80 -4.85
N ILE A 32 7.12 -3.81 -4.43
CA ILE A 32 8.24 -3.80 -5.37
C ILE A 32 8.42 -5.18 -6.01
N ASP A 33 7.92 -6.21 -5.37
CA ASP A 33 8.05 -7.60 -5.82
C ASP A 33 6.90 -7.95 -6.77
N GLU A 34 7.25 -8.13 -8.04
CA GLU A 34 6.28 -8.43 -9.08
C GLU A 34 5.50 -9.72 -8.79
N GLU A 35 6.15 -10.72 -8.21
CA GLU A 35 5.48 -11.98 -7.91
C GLU A 35 4.38 -11.80 -6.87
N LEU A 36 4.63 -10.99 -5.85
CA LEU A 36 3.63 -10.73 -4.83
C LEU A 36 2.44 -9.98 -5.39
N VAL A 37 2.70 -9.02 -6.27
CA VAL A 37 1.63 -8.26 -6.92
C VAL A 37 0.78 -9.20 -7.79
N GLN A 38 1.44 -10.03 -8.58
CA GLN A 38 0.74 -10.94 -9.48
C GLN A 38 -0.12 -11.94 -8.69
N GLU A 39 0.43 -12.45 -7.60
CA GLU A 39 -0.29 -13.39 -6.76
C GLU A 39 -1.52 -12.76 -6.12
N ALA A 40 -1.41 -11.51 -5.68
CA ALA A 40 -2.54 -10.82 -5.07
C ALA A 40 -3.69 -10.64 -6.06
N ILE A 41 -3.36 -10.36 -7.30
CA ILE A 41 -4.38 -10.21 -8.35
C ILE A 41 -4.97 -11.57 -8.71
N ASN A 42 -4.12 -12.57 -8.93
CA ASN A 42 -4.56 -13.90 -9.36
C ASN A 42 -5.41 -14.61 -8.30
N SER A 43 -5.15 -14.33 -7.03
CA SER A 43 -5.88 -14.96 -5.93
C SER A 43 -7.07 -14.13 -5.46
N ASN A 44 -7.43 -13.09 -6.20
CA ASN A 44 -8.55 -12.22 -5.89
C ASN A 44 -8.47 -11.58 -4.50
N ILE A 45 -7.24 -11.30 -4.07
CA ILE A 45 -7.04 -10.61 -2.80
C ILE A 45 -7.43 -9.14 -2.94
N VAL A 46 -7.08 -8.54 -4.08
CA VAL A 46 -7.49 -7.19 -4.44
C VAL A 46 -7.74 -7.12 -5.95
N ASP A 47 -8.48 -6.12 -6.38
CA ASP A 47 -8.68 -5.85 -7.80
C ASP A 47 -7.50 -5.11 -8.40
N ASN A 48 -6.91 -4.21 -7.65
CA ASN A 48 -5.89 -3.32 -8.15
C ASN A 48 -4.61 -3.45 -7.34
N ALA A 49 -3.54 -3.85 -8.01
CA ALA A 49 -2.21 -3.91 -7.41
C ALA A 49 -1.19 -3.53 -8.46
N VAL A 50 -0.15 -2.83 -8.04
CA VAL A 50 0.86 -2.28 -8.95
C VAL A 50 2.25 -2.57 -8.41
N VAL A 51 3.16 -2.92 -9.32
CA VAL A 51 4.58 -3.06 -8.98
C VAL A 51 5.17 -1.66 -8.89
N MET A 52 5.65 -1.29 -7.72
CA MET A 52 6.18 0.06 -7.51
C MET A 52 7.08 0.10 -6.29
N ASP A 53 8.14 0.89 -6.40
CA ASP A 53 9.02 1.18 -5.27
C ASP A 53 8.49 2.44 -4.58
N ALA A 54 7.84 2.26 -3.45
CA ALA A 54 7.24 3.38 -2.72
C ALA A 54 8.27 4.23 -1.97
N THR A 55 9.53 3.84 -1.98
CA THR A 55 10.58 4.72 -1.48
C THR A 55 10.92 5.82 -2.48
N ASP A 56 10.45 5.69 -3.70
CA ASP A 56 10.62 6.70 -4.73
C ASP A 56 9.42 7.65 -4.72
N VAL A 57 9.62 8.84 -4.17
CA VAL A 57 8.54 9.80 -4.00
C VAL A 57 7.93 10.24 -5.33
N LYS A 58 8.71 10.26 -6.40
CA LYS A 58 8.19 10.64 -7.72
C LYS A 58 7.15 9.63 -8.21
N SER A 59 7.44 8.34 -8.02
CA SER A 59 6.50 7.29 -8.42
C SER A 59 5.17 7.41 -7.67
N LEU A 60 5.24 7.67 -6.37
CA LEU A 60 4.04 7.86 -5.57
C LEU A 60 3.26 9.08 -6.02
N LYS A 61 3.97 10.15 -6.34
CA LYS A 61 3.33 11.38 -6.79
C LYS A 61 2.59 11.15 -8.10
N GLU A 62 3.21 10.45 -9.03
CA GLU A 62 2.60 10.15 -10.33
C GLU A 62 1.38 9.26 -10.20
N LEU A 63 1.37 8.41 -9.17
CA LEU A 63 0.23 7.55 -8.90
C LEU A 63 -0.96 8.31 -8.36
N GLY A 64 -0.73 9.52 -7.84
CA GLY A 64 -1.81 10.32 -7.27
C GLY A 64 -2.19 9.90 -5.87
N VAL A 65 -1.21 9.48 -5.06
CA VAL A 65 -1.49 8.97 -3.72
C VAL A 65 -2.14 10.00 -2.80
N SER A 66 -1.99 11.29 -3.11
CA SER A 66 -2.62 12.33 -2.29
C SER A 66 -4.14 12.25 -2.31
N ASN A 67 -4.71 11.53 -3.26
CA ASN A 67 -6.16 11.35 -3.34
C ASN A 67 -6.67 10.22 -2.44
N TYR A 68 -5.76 9.50 -1.79
CA TYR A 68 -6.13 8.39 -0.92
C TYR A 68 -6.36 8.86 0.50
N ASP A 69 -7.33 8.24 1.17
CA ASP A 69 -7.73 8.67 2.50
C ASP A 69 -6.83 8.09 3.59
N ILE A 70 -6.45 6.85 3.43
CA ILE A 70 -5.67 6.14 4.45
C ILE A 70 -4.63 5.27 3.76
N ALA A 71 -3.42 5.27 4.29
CA ALA A 71 -2.35 4.40 3.80
C ALA A 71 -1.88 3.47 4.90
N PHE A 72 -1.72 2.20 4.56
CA PHE A 72 -1.13 1.20 5.44
C PHE A 72 0.26 0.86 4.92
N VAL A 73 1.28 1.10 5.73
CA VAL A 73 2.66 0.80 5.35
C VAL A 73 3.01 -0.54 6.00
N CYS A 74 3.05 -1.57 5.17
CA CYS A 74 3.18 -2.95 5.61
C CYS A 74 4.44 -3.63 5.08
N THR A 75 5.51 -2.86 4.93
CA THR A 75 6.80 -3.41 4.54
C THR A 75 7.48 -4.00 5.78
N GLY A 76 8.18 -5.10 5.61
CA GLY A 76 8.79 -5.80 6.73
C GLY A 76 10.02 -5.14 7.31
N ASP A 77 10.65 -4.22 6.59
CA ASP A 77 11.90 -3.60 6.99
C ASP A 77 11.68 -2.19 7.50
N ILE A 78 12.46 -1.82 8.52
CA ILE A 78 12.31 -0.52 9.18
C ILE A 78 12.69 0.63 8.27
N GLU A 79 13.83 0.53 7.57
CA GLU A 79 14.28 1.63 6.72
C GLU A 79 13.31 1.98 5.61
N PRO A 80 12.87 1.03 4.79
CA PRO A 80 11.87 1.36 3.77
C PRO A 80 10.57 1.88 4.37
N SER A 81 10.15 1.35 5.52
CA SER A 81 8.93 1.81 6.17
C SER A 81 9.00 3.27 6.55
N ILE A 82 10.14 3.71 7.08
CA ILE A 82 10.34 5.11 7.46
C ILE A 82 10.33 5.99 6.21
N MET A 83 11.06 5.60 5.18
CA MET A 83 11.13 6.36 3.94
C MET A 83 9.76 6.51 3.31
N ILE A 84 9.02 5.41 3.23
CA ILE A 84 7.69 5.42 2.64
C ILE A 84 6.76 6.32 3.44
N THR A 85 6.81 6.21 4.76
CA THR A 85 5.96 7.04 5.63
C THR A 85 6.24 8.52 5.41
N LEU A 86 7.53 8.89 5.34
CA LEU A 86 7.91 10.28 5.10
C LEU A 86 7.43 10.76 3.73
N ASN A 87 7.56 9.91 2.71
CA ASN A 87 7.10 10.25 1.37
C ASN A 87 5.59 10.49 1.35
N LEU A 88 4.83 9.65 2.02
CA LEU A 88 3.38 9.79 2.06
C LEU A 88 2.97 11.08 2.77
N LYS A 89 3.64 11.41 3.87
CA LYS A 89 3.37 12.65 4.57
C LYS A 89 3.68 13.87 3.71
N GLU A 90 4.79 13.81 3.00
CA GLU A 90 5.17 14.90 2.10
C GLU A 90 4.12 15.10 1.01
N LEU A 91 3.49 14.03 0.55
CA LEU A 91 2.48 14.09 -0.49
C LEU A 91 1.08 14.39 0.02
N GLY A 92 0.93 14.57 1.33
CA GLY A 92 -0.33 15.06 1.88
C GLY A 92 -1.28 14.02 2.45
N ILE A 93 -0.87 12.77 2.54
CA ILE A 93 -1.69 11.75 3.20
C ILE A 93 -1.58 11.93 4.70
N GLU A 94 -2.72 12.16 5.36
CA GLU A 94 -2.72 12.44 6.78
C GLU A 94 -2.82 11.20 7.64
N LYS A 95 -3.57 10.19 7.18
CA LYS A 95 -3.77 8.98 7.98
C LYS A 95 -2.88 7.87 7.47
N ILE A 96 -1.83 7.59 8.20
CA ILE A 96 -0.86 6.55 7.84
C ILE A 96 -0.75 5.60 9.02
N ASN A 97 -0.96 4.32 8.77
CA ASN A 97 -0.85 3.27 9.77
C ASN A 97 0.31 2.36 9.42
N SER A 98 1.33 2.34 10.27
CA SER A 98 2.48 1.46 10.09
C SER A 98 2.66 0.48 11.25
N LYS A 99 1.69 0.40 12.15
CA LYS A 99 1.75 -0.50 13.28
C LYS A 99 1.42 -1.93 12.85
N GLY A 100 2.07 -2.88 13.47
CA GLY A 100 1.77 -4.28 13.22
C GLY A 100 2.35 -4.82 11.94
N CYS A 101 3.11 -4.02 11.22
CA CYS A 101 3.73 -4.44 9.96
C CYS A 101 5.13 -5.03 10.20
N LYS A 102 5.29 -5.76 11.26
CA LYS A 102 6.58 -6.33 11.62
C LYS A 102 6.73 -7.73 11.11
#